data_0a383a6edcacd33aa216b3aae38574f3
#
_entry.id   0a383a6edcacd33aa216b3aae38574f3
#
_cell.length_a   1.000
_cell.length_b   1.000
_cell.length_c   1.000
_cell.angle_alpha   90.00
_cell.angle_beta   90.00
_cell.angle_gamma   90.00
#
_symmetry.space_group_name_H-M   'P 1'
#
loop_
_entity.id
_entity.type
_entity.pdbx_description
1 polymer ?
#
loop_
_entity_poly.entity_id
_entity_poly.type
_entity_poly.pdbx_seq_one_letter_code
_entity_poly.pdbx_strand_id
1 'polypeptide(L)'
;MLKLIAASILALALGPGAASAQSSSGMAASTAPVAPHITTGTKLFEDFGGKAGLIAIMDDFMINLLADSRTRPFFENRDQARIKAMLVEQFCEILNGGCTYGGRDMVTAHQGMGVKESDFFALVEALQKSMSKHKVPFSSQNRLLAALAPQHRDIVTK
;
A
#
# COMPACT_ATOMS: atom_id res chain seq x y z
N MET A 1 60.83 -30.88 44.48
CA MET A 1 61.86 -30.51 43.49
C MET A 1 61.16 -29.58 42.50
N LEU A 2 61.25 -28.31 42.68
CA LEU A 2 62.25 -27.32 42.32
C LEU A 2 62.39 -27.11 40.82
N LYS A 3 62.06 -25.94 40.39
CA LYS A 3 62.59 -24.90 39.49
C LYS A 3 61.50 -24.33 38.62
N LEU A 4 60.97 -23.11 38.82
CA LEU A 4 61.51 -21.73 38.63
C LEU A 4 62.00 -21.43 37.19
N ILE A 5 61.53 -20.24 36.75
CA ILE A 5 62.06 -19.28 35.77
C ILE A 5 61.28 -19.34 34.42
N ALA A 6 60.88 -18.29 33.82
CA ALA A 6 61.10 -16.86 33.93
C ALA A 6 59.99 -16.09 33.16
N ALA A 7 59.87 -14.87 33.55
CA ALA A 7 59.07 -13.81 32.93
C ALA A 7 59.59 -13.46 31.51
N SER A 8 58.69 -13.07 30.64
CA SER A 8 58.98 -12.06 29.60
C SER A 8 57.70 -11.26 29.30
N ILE A 9 57.81 -10.01 29.64
CA ILE A 9 56.94 -8.90 29.29
C ILE A 9 57.25 -8.52 27.84
N LEU A 10 56.23 -8.42 26.99
CA LEU A 10 56.38 -7.57 25.81
C LEU A 10 55.00 -7.02 25.40
N ALA A 11 54.87 -5.76 25.67
CA ALA A 11 54.28 -4.61 24.98
C ALA A 11 53.06 -4.81 24.04
N LEU A 12 51.99 -4.20 24.45
CA LEU A 12 51.23 -3.11 23.81
C LEU A 12 51.28 -3.04 22.28
N ALA A 13 50.11 -3.34 21.65
CA ALA A 13 49.70 -2.69 20.43
C ALA A 13 48.18 -2.44 20.52
N LEU A 14 47.81 -1.20 20.88
CA LEU A 14 46.50 -0.67 20.64
C LEU A 14 46.28 -0.53 19.12
N GLY A 15 45.51 -1.42 18.52
CA GLY A 15 44.94 -1.20 17.20
C GLY A 15 43.59 -0.48 17.36
N PRO A 16 43.33 0.63 16.65
CA PRO A 16 42.00 1.23 16.66
C PRO A 16 41.04 0.30 15.93
N GLY A 17 40.07 -0.24 16.67
CA GLY A 17 38.98 -1.00 16.12
C GLY A 17 38.17 -0.11 15.17
N ALA A 18 38.24 -0.42 13.88
CA ALA A 18 37.33 0.14 12.91
C ALA A 18 35.93 -0.35 13.26
N ALA A 19 35.13 0.54 13.85
CA ALA A 19 33.72 0.35 14.00
C ALA A 19 33.10 0.33 12.59
N SER A 20 32.76 -0.87 12.12
CA SER A 20 31.95 -1.05 10.94
C SER A 20 30.57 -0.49 11.25
N ALA A 21 30.34 0.73 10.80
CA ALA A 21 28.99 1.31 10.75
C ALA A 21 28.16 0.44 9.79
N GLN A 22 27.33 -0.42 10.35
CA GLN A 22 26.26 -1.07 9.60
C GLN A 22 25.28 0.03 9.20
N SER A 23 25.39 0.45 7.95
CA SER A 23 24.34 1.25 7.31
C SER A 23 23.09 0.39 7.24
N SER A 24 22.22 0.54 8.24
CA SER A 24 20.84 0.13 8.12
C SER A 24 20.21 1.00 7.03
N SER A 25 20.18 0.49 5.82
CA SER A 25 19.34 1.03 4.75
C SER A 25 17.88 0.85 5.19
N GLY A 26 17.41 1.77 6.03
CA GLY A 26 16.00 1.94 6.25
C GLY A 26 15.39 2.23 4.89
N MET A 27 14.56 1.31 4.40
CA MET A 27 13.65 1.61 3.30
C MET A 27 12.80 2.79 3.78
N ALA A 28 13.14 3.99 3.32
CA ALA A 28 12.30 5.14 3.51
C ALA A 28 10.97 4.82 2.84
N ALA A 29 9.92 4.68 3.64
CA ALA A 29 8.57 4.63 3.12
C ALA A 29 8.37 5.89 2.28
N SER A 30 7.96 5.72 1.03
CA SER A 30 7.68 6.84 0.14
C SER A 30 6.61 7.70 0.81
N THR A 31 6.97 8.92 1.20
CA THR A 31 6.04 9.90 1.80
C THR A 31 5.25 10.68 0.76
N ALA A 32 5.27 10.24 -0.50
CA ALA A 32 4.46 10.87 -1.52
C ALA A 32 2.97 10.59 -1.24
N PRO A 33 2.12 11.61 -1.19
CA PRO A 33 0.69 11.41 -0.96
C PRO A 33 0.11 10.53 -2.07
N VAL A 34 -0.58 9.47 -1.69
CA VAL A 34 -1.16 8.48 -2.61
C VAL A 34 -2.22 9.11 -3.53
N ALA A 35 -2.91 10.08 -3.03
CA ALA A 35 -3.81 10.96 -3.78
C ALA A 35 -4.12 12.20 -2.92
N PRO A 36 -4.51 13.34 -3.52
CA PRO A 36 -4.92 14.50 -2.74
C PRO A 36 -6.21 14.20 -1.96
N HIS A 37 -6.27 14.66 -0.72
CA HIS A 37 -7.51 14.60 0.07
C HIS A 37 -8.64 15.33 -0.66
N ILE A 38 -9.81 14.68 -0.78
CA ILE A 38 -10.94 15.20 -1.56
C ILE A 38 -11.69 16.30 -0.80
N THR A 39 -11.60 16.32 0.53
CA THR A 39 -12.43 17.17 1.39
C THR A 39 -11.70 17.52 2.69
N THR A 40 -12.13 18.62 3.32
CA THR A 40 -11.66 19.04 4.65
C THR A 40 -12.51 18.47 5.80
N GLY A 41 -13.63 17.79 5.50
CA GLY A 41 -14.54 17.21 6.50
C GLY A 41 -14.67 15.69 6.33
N THR A 42 -15.35 15.04 7.29
CA THR A 42 -15.54 13.58 7.34
C THR A 42 -16.77 13.09 6.58
N LYS A 43 -17.64 14.01 6.10
CA LYS A 43 -18.92 13.66 5.47
C LYS A 43 -18.78 12.65 4.35
N LEU A 44 -17.76 12.79 3.50
CA LEU A 44 -17.53 11.87 2.41
C LEU A 44 -17.14 10.47 2.92
N PHE A 45 -16.29 10.39 3.94
CA PHE A 45 -15.95 9.14 4.60
C PHE A 45 -17.15 8.46 5.25
N GLU A 46 -18.05 9.25 5.85
CA GLU A 46 -19.32 8.77 6.41
C GLU A 46 -20.26 8.20 5.34
N ASP A 47 -20.32 8.81 4.15
CA ASP A 47 -21.10 8.30 3.02
C ASP A 47 -20.65 6.90 2.56
N PHE A 48 -19.39 6.54 2.82
CA PHE A 48 -18.85 5.18 2.61
C PHE A 48 -19.06 4.25 3.80
N GLY A 49 -19.78 4.69 4.85
CA GLY A 49 -20.01 3.92 6.08
C GLY A 49 -18.81 3.87 7.02
N GLY A 50 -17.90 4.84 6.90
CA GLY A 50 -16.66 4.86 7.67
C GLY A 50 -15.74 3.68 7.36
N LYS A 51 -14.83 3.37 8.27
CA LYS A 51 -13.87 2.27 8.08
C LYS A 51 -14.56 0.90 7.94
N ALA A 52 -15.64 0.66 8.67
CA ALA A 52 -16.39 -0.60 8.58
C ALA A 52 -17.06 -0.76 7.21
N GLY A 53 -17.62 0.32 6.66
CA GLY A 53 -18.20 0.33 5.31
C GLY A 53 -17.13 0.11 4.24
N LEU A 54 -15.96 0.72 4.36
CA LEU A 54 -14.83 0.48 3.45
C LEU A 54 -14.39 -0.99 3.47
N ILE A 55 -14.32 -1.63 4.64
CA ILE A 55 -13.98 -3.06 4.74
C ILE A 55 -15.00 -3.90 3.96
N ALA A 56 -16.29 -3.67 4.17
CA ALA A 56 -17.35 -4.41 3.49
C ALA A 56 -17.34 -4.17 1.96
N ILE A 57 -17.08 -2.94 1.52
CA ILE A 57 -16.91 -2.61 0.09
C ILE A 57 -15.71 -3.37 -0.50
N MET A 58 -14.56 -3.42 0.21
CA MET A 58 -13.36 -4.12 -0.29
C MET A 58 -13.53 -5.64 -0.32
N ASP A 59 -14.34 -6.22 0.56
CA ASP A 59 -14.68 -7.65 0.50
C ASP A 59 -15.46 -7.97 -0.78
N ASP A 60 -16.50 -7.20 -1.08
CA ASP A 60 -17.27 -7.37 -2.31
C ASP A 60 -16.46 -7.00 -3.57
N PHE A 61 -15.60 -6.00 -3.47
CA PHE A 61 -14.71 -5.60 -4.55
C PHE A 61 -13.78 -6.74 -4.95
N MET A 62 -13.15 -7.39 -3.97
CA MET A 62 -12.29 -8.56 -4.24
C MET A 62 -13.06 -9.70 -4.90
N ILE A 63 -14.30 -9.97 -4.47
CA ILE A 63 -15.17 -10.98 -5.11
C ILE A 63 -15.42 -10.59 -6.58
N ASN A 64 -15.73 -9.33 -6.88
CA ASN A 64 -15.97 -8.87 -8.24
C ASN A 64 -14.69 -8.96 -9.11
N LEU A 65 -13.53 -8.59 -8.55
CA LEU A 65 -12.23 -8.69 -9.24
C LEU A 65 -11.87 -10.14 -9.62
N LEU A 66 -12.16 -11.09 -8.73
CA LEU A 66 -11.91 -12.52 -8.98
C LEU A 66 -12.93 -13.14 -9.95
N ALA A 67 -14.12 -12.56 -10.06
CA ALA A 67 -15.14 -13.02 -10.98
C ALA A 67 -14.90 -12.59 -12.44
N ASP A 68 -14.22 -11.46 -12.66
CA ASP A 68 -13.95 -10.91 -13.99
C ASP A 68 -12.63 -11.44 -14.55
N SER A 69 -12.65 -12.03 -15.75
CA SER A 69 -11.45 -12.59 -16.42
C SER A 69 -10.39 -11.55 -16.74
N ARG A 70 -10.75 -10.27 -16.87
CA ARG A 70 -9.82 -9.15 -17.15
C ARG A 70 -8.99 -8.81 -15.90
N THR A 71 -9.58 -8.90 -14.71
CA THR A 71 -8.93 -8.51 -13.45
C THR A 71 -8.40 -9.70 -12.65
N ARG A 72 -9.06 -10.86 -12.72
CA ARG A 72 -8.68 -12.08 -11.96
C ARG A 72 -7.18 -12.39 -11.97
N PRO A 73 -6.46 -12.39 -13.11
CA PRO A 73 -5.05 -12.78 -13.15
C PRO A 73 -4.14 -11.95 -12.25
N PHE A 74 -4.56 -10.73 -11.91
CA PHE A 74 -3.78 -9.84 -11.04
C PHE A 74 -3.96 -10.12 -9.56
N PHE A 75 -5.03 -10.85 -9.17
CA PHE A 75 -5.45 -11.03 -7.78
C PHE A 75 -5.50 -12.47 -7.30
N GLU A 76 -5.79 -13.46 -8.17
CA GLU A 76 -6.08 -14.85 -7.76
C GLU A 76 -4.94 -15.54 -7.00
N ASN A 77 -3.68 -15.23 -7.33
CA ASN A 77 -2.49 -15.82 -6.72
C ASN A 77 -1.75 -14.82 -5.80
N ARG A 78 -2.46 -13.87 -5.19
CA ARG A 78 -1.91 -12.84 -4.32
C ARG A 78 -2.49 -12.94 -2.91
N ASP A 79 -1.81 -12.31 -1.96
CA ASP A 79 -2.35 -12.11 -0.60
C ASP A 79 -3.52 -11.10 -0.65
N GLN A 80 -4.72 -11.63 -0.89
CA GLN A 80 -5.94 -10.82 -1.03
C GLN A 80 -6.30 -10.11 0.27
N ALA A 81 -6.00 -10.72 1.43
CA ALA A 81 -6.27 -10.09 2.72
C ALA A 81 -5.42 -8.83 2.90
N ARG A 82 -4.13 -8.90 2.55
CA ARG A 82 -3.22 -7.76 2.56
C ARG A 82 -3.65 -6.68 1.57
N ILE A 83 -4.02 -7.06 0.34
CA ILE A 83 -4.47 -6.10 -0.68
C ILE A 83 -5.70 -5.34 -0.19
N LYS A 84 -6.71 -6.04 0.35
CA LYS A 84 -7.91 -5.40 0.90
C LYS A 84 -7.57 -4.43 2.03
N ALA A 85 -6.70 -4.84 2.95
CA ALA A 85 -6.27 -3.97 4.06
C ALA A 85 -5.61 -2.68 3.54
N MET A 86 -4.72 -2.78 2.55
CA MET A 86 -4.04 -1.61 1.95
C MET A 86 -5.03 -0.69 1.21
N LEU A 87 -6.01 -1.25 0.51
CA LEU A 87 -7.06 -0.47 -0.16
C LEU A 87 -7.97 0.24 0.84
N VAL A 88 -8.29 -0.39 1.98
CA VAL A 88 -9.05 0.26 3.06
C VAL A 88 -8.28 1.45 3.63
N GLU A 89 -6.98 1.30 3.88
CA GLU A 89 -6.14 2.41 4.37
C GLU A 89 -6.05 3.54 3.35
N GLN A 90 -5.78 3.21 2.08
CA GLN A 90 -5.68 4.19 1.01
C GLN A 90 -6.98 4.99 0.83
N PHE A 91 -8.12 4.31 0.78
CA PHE A 91 -9.41 4.99 0.61
C PHE A 91 -9.80 5.78 1.85
N CYS A 92 -9.52 5.26 3.04
CA CYS A 92 -9.73 5.99 4.29
C CYS A 92 -8.90 7.30 4.32
N GLU A 93 -7.65 7.28 3.88
CA GLU A 93 -6.82 8.48 3.78
C GLU A 93 -7.39 9.47 2.75
N ILE A 94 -7.68 9.01 1.52
CA ILE A 94 -8.24 9.84 0.44
C ILE A 94 -9.56 10.50 0.87
N LEU A 95 -10.40 9.78 1.59
CA LEU A 95 -11.71 10.25 2.07
C LEU A 95 -11.64 11.09 3.36
N ASN A 96 -10.43 11.40 3.85
CA ASN A 96 -10.18 12.13 5.09
C ASN A 96 -10.76 11.44 6.34
N GLY A 97 -10.65 10.11 6.39
CA GLY A 97 -11.11 9.27 7.49
C GLY A 97 -10.11 9.14 8.65
N GLY A 98 -9.03 9.92 8.66
CA GLY A 98 -8.02 9.93 9.73
C GLY A 98 -7.05 8.75 9.68
N CYS A 99 -6.98 8.00 8.58
CA CYS A 99 -5.99 6.96 8.34
C CYS A 99 -4.74 7.52 7.64
N THR A 100 -3.66 6.74 7.70
CA THR A 100 -2.45 6.99 6.91
C THR A 100 -2.15 5.73 6.11
N TYR A 101 -1.98 5.88 4.80
CA TYR A 101 -1.61 4.77 3.92
C TYR A 101 -0.13 4.44 4.07
N GLY A 102 0.14 3.23 4.53
CA GLY A 102 1.51 2.71 4.71
C GLY A 102 2.00 1.79 3.58
N GLY A 103 1.25 1.72 2.46
CA GLY A 103 1.59 0.86 1.33
C GLY A 103 2.63 1.47 0.39
N ARG A 104 2.91 0.75 -0.71
CA ARG A 104 3.78 1.24 -1.79
C ARG A 104 3.06 2.28 -2.65
N ASP A 105 3.82 3.19 -3.27
CA ASP A 105 3.30 4.06 -4.32
C ASP A 105 2.78 3.24 -5.52
N MET A 106 1.96 3.85 -6.38
CA MET A 106 1.27 3.14 -7.46
C MET A 106 2.22 2.63 -8.53
N VAL A 107 3.27 3.37 -8.86
CA VAL A 107 4.29 2.92 -9.82
C VAL A 107 4.98 1.65 -9.33
N THR A 108 5.49 1.67 -8.09
CA THR A 108 6.17 0.52 -7.47
C THR A 108 5.23 -0.66 -7.26
N ALA A 109 3.97 -0.39 -6.86
CA ALA A 109 3.00 -1.45 -6.60
C ALA A 109 2.60 -2.21 -7.86
N HIS A 110 2.58 -1.56 -9.02
CA HIS A 110 2.12 -2.12 -10.30
C HIS A 110 3.25 -2.41 -11.29
N GLN A 111 4.51 -2.17 -10.90
CA GLN A 111 5.68 -2.41 -11.75
C GLN A 111 5.72 -3.85 -12.27
N GLY A 112 5.87 -4.00 -13.59
CA GLY A 112 6.00 -5.30 -14.23
C GLY A 112 4.69 -6.10 -14.36
N MET A 113 3.56 -5.59 -13.90
CA MET A 113 2.27 -6.29 -14.00
C MET A 113 1.68 -6.26 -15.41
N GLY A 114 2.10 -5.30 -16.25
CA GLY A 114 1.62 -5.19 -17.64
C GLY A 114 0.13 -4.88 -17.73
N VAL A 115 -0.38 -4.06 -16.83
CA VAL A 115 -1.79 -3.65 -16.78
C VAL A 115 -2.12 -2.86 -18.04
N LYS A 116 -3.19 -3.27 -18.72
CA LYS A 116 -3.76 -2.59 -19.89
C LYS A 116 -4.88 -1.63 -19.46
N GLU A 117 -5.21 -0.72 -20.36
CA GLU A 117 -6.32 0.20 -20.14
C GLU A 117 -7.65 -0.53 -19.91
N SER A 118 -7.92 -1.61 -20.66
CA SER A 118 -9.11 -2.45 -20.46
C SER A 118 -9.20 -3.08 -19.09
N ASP A 119 -8.05 -3.46 -18.52
CA ASP A 119 -7.98 -4.11 -17.19
C ASP A 119 -8.24 -3.05 -16.10
N PHE A 120 -7.69 -1.84 -16.29
CA PHE A 120 -7.94 -0.71 -15.41
C PHE A 120 -9.42 -0.32 -15.39
N PHE A 121 -10.07 -0.21 -16.55
CA PHE A 121 -11.50 0.09 -16.60
C PHE A 121 -12.36 -1.03 -16.00
N ALA A 122 -11.99 -2.30 -16.17
CA ALA A 122 -12.66 -3.41 -15.53
C ALA A 122 -12.58 -3.33 -13.99
N LEU A 123 -11.43 -2.89 -13.47
CA LEU A 123 -11.27 -2.64 -12.03
C LEU A 123 -12.19 -1.50 -11.56
N VAL A 124 -12.28 -0.40 -12.31
CA VAL A 124 -13.20 0.71 -12.00
C VAL A 124 -14.65 0.25 -11.99
N GLU A 125 -15.08 -0.54 -12.98
CA GLU A 125 -16.43 -1.13 -13.05
C GLU A 125 -16.72 -2.00 -11.82
N ALA A 126 -15.78 -2.85 -11.41
CA ALA A 126 -15.91 -3.71 -10.23
C ALA A 126 -16.05 -2.88 -8.95
N LEU A 127 -15.28 -1.78 -8.83
CA LEU A 127 -15.36 -0.86 -7.69
C LEU A 127 -16.71 -0.16 -7.62
N GLN A 128 -17.19 0.39 -8.76
CA GLN A 128 -18.52 1.03 -8.83
C GLN A 128 -19.65 0.07 -8.46
N LYS A 129 -19.58 -1.18 -8.93
CA LYS A 129 -20.55 -2.21 -8.58
C LYS A 129 -20.55 -2.49 -7.06
N SER A 130 -19.37 -2.55 -6.44
CA SER A 130 -19.24 -2.78 -5.00
C SER A 130 -19.78 -1.59 -4.19
N MET A 131 -19.41 -0.36 -4.55
CA MET A 131 -19.92 0.85 -3.89
C MET A 131 -21.45 0.96 -4.02
N SER A 132 -22.00 0.65 -5.18
CA SER A 132 -23.46 0.68 -5.43
C SER A 132 -24.20 -0.36 -4.59
N LYS A 133 -23.66 -1.58 -4.45
CA LYS A 133 -24.20 -2.63 -3.57
C LYS A 133 -24.31 -2.15 -2.12
N HIS A 134 -23.33 -1.40 -1.66
CA HIS A 134 -23.27 -0.81 -0.31
C HIS A 134 -23.98 0.54 -0.20
N LYS A 135 -24.75 0.92 -1.24
CA LYS A 135 -25.58 2.13 -1.25
C LYS A 135 -24.81 3.45 -1.03
N VAL A 136 -23.55 3.47 -1.40
CA VAL A 136 -22.77 4.71 -1.40
C VAL A 136 -23.44 5.70 -2.38
N PRO A 137 -23.72 6.96 -1.99
CA PRO A 137 -24.32 7.93 -2.88
C PRO A 137 -23.51 8.11 -4.17
N PHE A 138 -24.16 8.16 -5.32
CA PHE A 138 -23.50 8.24 -6.63
C PHE A 138 -22.55 9.44 -6.74
N SER A 139 -22.92 10.59 -6.17
CA SER A 139 -22.03 11.76 -6.10
C SER A 139 -20.75 11.49 -5.31
N SER A 140 -20.83 10.69 -4.24
CA SER A 140 -19.69 10.32 -3.40
C SER A 140 -18.80 9.31 -4.10
N GLN A 141 -19.40 8.35 -4.84
CA GLN A 141 -18.63 7.43 -5.71
C GLN A 141 -17.83 8.21 -6.76
N ASN A 142 -18.46 9.16 -7.46
CA ASN A 142 -17.79 9.96 -8.49
C ASN A 142 -16.65 10.80 -7.91
N ARG A 143 -16.78 11.33 -6.70
CA ARG A 143 -15.72 12.08 -6.05
C ARG A 143 -14.51 11.20 -5.74
N LEU A 144 -14.72 9.98 -5.24
CA LEU A 144 -13.63 9.02 -5.04
C LEU A 144 -12.95 8.65 -6.37
N LEU A 145 -13.74 8.31 -7.39
CA LEU A 145 -13.20 7.94 -8.69
C LEU A 145 -12.40 9.09 -9.33
N ALA A 146 -12.85 10.33 -9.18
CA ALA A 146 -12.11 11.51 -9.65
C ALA A 146 -10.76 11.69 -8.94
N ALA A 147 -10.67 11.35 -7.64
CA ALA A 147 -9.41 11.39 -6.90
C ALA A 147 -8.46 10.25 -7.31
N LEU A 148 -9.00 9.10 -7.70
CA LEU A 148 -8.21 7.95 -8.16
C LEU A 148 -7.77 8.08 -9.62
N ALA A 149 -8.49 8.83 -10.45
CA ALA A 149 -8.24 8.94 -11.88
C ALA A 149 -6.79 9.34 -12.25
N PRO A 150 -6.09 10.23 -11.55
CA PRO A 150 -4.69 10.56 -11.85
C PRO A 150 -3.72 9.38 -11.73
N GLN A 151 -4.07 8.36 -10.95
CA GLN A 151 -3.23 7.16 -10.76
C GLN A 151 -3.22 6.25 -12.00
N HIS A 152 -4.14 6.45 -12.94
CA HIS A 152 -4.21 5.69 -14.19
C HIS A 152 -2.85 5.61 -14.89
N ARG A 153 -2.15 6.74 -15.06
CA ARG A 153 -0.85 6.82 -15.72
C ARG A 153 0.28 6.07 -15.02
N ASP A 154 0.13 5.85 -13.70
CA ASP A 154 1.11 5.16 -12.87
C ASP A 154 0.87 3.65 -12.85
N ILE A 155 -0.34 3.21 -13.22
CA ILE A 155 -0.83 1.83 -13.17
C ILE A 155 -0.82 1.19 -14.55
N VAL A 156 -1.30 1.90 -15.58
CA VAL A 156 -1.38 1.39 -16.94
C VAL A 156 -0.02 1.48 -17.60
N THR A 157 0.52 0.32 -18.00
CA THR A 157 1.89 0.20 -18.52
C THR A 157 1.95 -0.45 -19.92
N LYS A 158 0.78 -0.77 -20.51
CA LYS A 158 0.66 -1.34 -21.87
C LYS A 158 -0.49 -0.70 -22.64
#